data_ad1562cd52e8006e5303f5a2a425f0eb
#
_entry.id   ad1562cd52e8006e5303f5a2a425f0eb
#
_cell.length_a   1.000
_cell.length_b   1.000
_cell.length_c   1.000
_cell.angle_alpha   90.00
_cell.angle_beta   90.00
_cell.angle_gamma   90.00
#
_symmetry.space_group_name_H-M   'P 1'
#
loop_
_entity.id
_entity.type
_entity.pdbx_description
1 polymer ?
#
loop_
_entity_poly.entity_id
_entity_poly.type
_entity_poly.pdbx_seq_one_letter_code
_entity_poly.pdbx_strand_id
1 'polypeptide(L)' 'EELSLEAAMERLNERERFIIQLRFFEGKTQMEVAEQIQISQAQVSRLEKNALKIMKQYLLG' A
#
# COMPACT_ATOMS: atom_id res chain seq x y z
N GLU A 1 11.39 -18.53 -8.21
CA GLU A 1 10.68 -17.26 -8.09
C GLU A 1 10.68 -16.78 -6.65
N GLU A 2 11.01 -15.53 -6.44
CA GLU A 2 11.15 -14.99 -5.10
C GLU A 2 9.83 -14.48 -4.55
N LEU A 3 9.43 -14.97 -3.37
CA LEU A 3 8.23 -14.51 -2.68
C LEU A 3 8.63 -13.61 -1.52
N SER A 4 9.03 -12.39 -1.83
CA SER A 4 9.45 -11.43 -0.82
C SER A 4 8.45 -10.29 -0.73
N LEU A 5 8.54 -9.53 0.36
CA LEU A 5 7.70 -8.35 0.53
C LEU A 5 7.95 -7.35 -0.60
N GLU A 6 9.21 -7.19 -0.99
CA GLU A 6 9.58 -6.29 -2.06
C GLU A 6 8.97 -6.73 -3.39
N ALA A 7 9.01 -8.03 -3.68
CA ALA A 7 8.41 -8.55 -4.91
C ALA A 7 6.89 -8.34 -4.89
N ALA A 8 6.27 -8.52 -3.72
CA ALA A 8 4.84 -8.29 -3.59
C ALA A 8 4.50 -6.82 -3.88
N MET A 9 5.32 -5.90 -3.38
CA MET A 9 5.08 -4.48 -3.61
C MET A 9 5.22 -4.09 -5.08
N GLU A 10 6.02 -4.82 -5.83
CA GLU A 10 6.16 -4.55 -7.26
C GLU A 10 4.89 -4.87 -8.05
N ARG A 11 3.98 -5.64 -7.46
CA ARG A 11 2.69 -5.91 -8.08
C ARG A 11 1.72 -4.74 -7.97
N LEU A 12 2.05 -3.76 -7.14
CA LEU A 12 1.20 -2.60 -6.91
C LEU A 12 1.49 -1.52 -7.93
N ASN A 13 0.47 -0.68 -8.21
CA ASN A 13 0.73 0.52 -8.98
C ASN A 13 1.49 1.52 -8.11
N GLU A 14 1.93 2.62 -8.72
CA GLU A 14 2.75 3.59 -8.02
C GLU A 14 2.07 4.18 -6.79
N ARG A 15 0.79 4.52 -6.92
CA ARG A 15 0.06 5.13 -5.82
C ARG A 15 -0.11 4.15 -4.66
N GLU A 16 -0.49 2.92 -4.97
CA GLU A 16 -0.65 1.91 -3.94
C GLU A 16 0.66 1.63 -3.22
N ARG A 17 1.74 1.53 -3.98
CA ARG A 17 3.05 1.28 -3.40
C ARG A 17 3.47 2.43 -2.48
N PHE A 18 3.23 3.65 -2.90
CA PHE A 18 3.56 4.82 -2.11
C PHE A 18 2.78 4.83 -0.78
N ILE A 19 1.50 4.49 -0.83
CA ILE A 19 0.67 4.43 0.37
C ILE A 19 1.20 3.36 1.33
N ILE A 20 1.51 2.18 0.83
CA ILE A 20 2.06 1.11 1.68
C ILE A 20 3.39 1.55 2.28
N GLN A 21 4.23 2.20 1.49
CA GLN A 21 5.50 2.71 1.97
C GLN A 21 5.31 3.66 3.15
N LEU A 22 4.42 4.63 3.00
CA LEU A 22 4.18 5.62 4.05
C LEU A 22 3.56 5.00 5.29
N ARG A 23 2.61 4.09 5.10
CA ARG A 23 1.88 3.49 6.20
C ARG A 23 2.72 2.51 7.02
N PHE A 24 3.42 1.63 6.33
CA PHE A 24 4.04 0.50 7.02
C PHE A 24 5.55 0.61 7.18
N PHE A 25 6.19 1.39 6.34
CA PHE A 25 7.63 1.59 6.50
C PHE A 25 7.97 2.89 7.19
N GLU A 26 7.13 3.92 7.06
CA GLU A 26 7.38 5.20 7.71
C GLU A 26 6.45 5.47 8.90
N GLY A 27 5.48 4.58 9.12
CA GLY A 27 4.63 4.67 10.30
C GLY A 27 3.62 5.80 10.30
N LYS A 28 3.23 6.30 9.13
CA LYS A 28 2.26 7.37 9.05
C LYS A 28 0.83 6.86 9.18
N THR A 29 -0.04 7.69 9.74
CA THR A 29 -1.46 7.35 9.82
C THR A 29 -2.12 7.56 8.47
N GLN A 30 -3.31 6.99 8.30
CA GLN A 30 -4.07 7.20 7.07
C GLN A 30 -4.38 8.67 6.83
N MET A 31 -4.65 9.41 7.91
CA MET A 31 -4.92 10.84 7.77
C MET A 31 -3.68 11.59 7.30
N GLU A 32 -2.53 11.25 7.84
CA GLU A 32 -1.28 11.87 7.41
C GLU A 32 -0.99 11.59 5.95
N VAL A 33 -1.22 10.35 5.53
CA VAL A 33 -1.04 9.99 4.11
C VAL A 33 -2.02 10.77 3.24
N ALA A 34 -3.29 10.84 3.66
CA ALA A 34 -4.31 11.57 2.91
C ALA A 34 -3.91 13.02 2.69
N GLU A 35 -3.39 13.66 3.73
CA GLU A 35 -2.93 15.03 3.62
C GLU A 35 -1.74 15.16 2.68
N GLN A 36 -0.81 14.22 2.79
CA GLN A 36 0.44 14.29 2.03
C GLN A 36 0.20 14.14 0.53
N ILE A 37 -0.70 13.23 0.14
CA ILE A 37 -0.96 13.00 -1.28
C ILE A 37 -2.26 13.63 -1.76
N GLN A 38 -2.93 14.38 -0.89
CA GLN A 38 -4.09 15.21 -1.22
C GLN A 38 -5.27 14.41 -1.76
N ILE A 39 -5.61 13.34 -1.06
CA ILE A 39 -6.85 12.59 -1.32
C ILE A 39 -7.56 12.40 0.02
N SER A 40 -8.78 11.88 -0.02
CA SER A 40 -9.54 11.68 1.21
C SER A 40 -9.00 10.47 1.98
N GLN A 41 -9.23 10.46 3.30
CA GLN A 41 -8.86 9.32 4.10
C GLN A 41 -9.59 8.06 3.64
N ALA A 42 -10.84 8.20 3.21
CA ALA A 42 -11.60 7.06 2.69
C ALA A 42 -10.92 6.46 1.47
N GLN A 43 -10.36 7.30 0.61
CA GLN A 43 -9.61 6.80 -0.54
C GLN A 43 -8.33 6.10 -0.13
N VAL A 44 -7.61 6.67 0.84
CA VAL A 44 -6.41 6.02 1.37
C VAL A 44 -6.77 4.63 1.91
N SER A 45 -7.86 4.56 2.68
CA SER A 45 -8.29 3.30 3.25
C SER A 45 -8.60 2.26 2.18
N ARG A 46 -9.31 2.67 1.12
CA ARG A 46 -9.64 1.75 0.02
C ARG A 46 -8.40 1.30 -0.74
N LEU A 47 -7.50 2.24 -1.03
CA LEU A 47 -6.28 1.92 -1.76
C LEU A 47 -5.37 1.02 -0.94
N GLU A 48 -5.28 1.28 0.35
CA GLU A 48 -4.49 0.43 1.24
C GLU A 48 -5.06 -0.98 1.28
N LYS A 49 -6.36 -1.10 1.42
CA LYS A 49 -7.03 -2.40 1.45
C LYS A 49 -6.77 -3.18 0.16
N ASN A 50 -6.90 -2.50 -0.96
CA ASN A 50 -6.68 -3.14 -2.26
C ASN A 50 -5.22 -3.56 -2.42
N ALA A 51 -4.31 -2.70 -1.98
CA ALA A 51 -2.89 -3.02 -2.05
C ALA A 51 -2.56 -4.26 -1.21
N LEU A 52 -3.07 -4.30 0.00
CA LEU A 52 -2.83 -5.45 0.88
C LEU A 52 -3.42 -6.73 0.30
N LYS A 53 -4.56 -6.63 -0.34
CA LYS A 53 -5.19 -7.78 -0.99
C LYS A 53 -4.31 -8.31 -2.12
N ILE A 54 -3.79 -7.42 -2.94
CA ILE A 54 -2.91 -7.82 -4.04
C ILE A 54 -1.65 -8.48 -3.51
N MET A 55 -1.04 -7.88 -2.49
CA MET A 55 0.17 -8.42 -1.90
C MET A 55 -0.07 -9.79 -1.28
N LYS A 56 -1.19 -9.92 -0.57
CA LYS A 56 -1.54 -11.19 0.05
C LYS A 56 -1.74 -12.29 -0.99
N GLN A 57 -2.43 -11.98 -2.07
CA GLN A 57 -2.64 -12.95 -3.13
C GLN A 57 -1.33 -13.40 -3.75
N TYR A 58 -0.41 -12.46 -3.94
CA TYR A 58 0.89 -12.79 -4.48
C TYR A 58 1.68 -13.71 -3.54
N LEU A 59 1.68 -13.38 -2.25
CA LEU A 59 2.49 -14.13 -1.29
C LEU A 59 1.89 -15.49 -0.94
N LEU A 60 0.57 -15.61 -0.96
CA LEU A 60 -0.10 -16.87 -0.59
C LEU A 60 -0.45 -17.73 -1.79
N GLY A 61 -0.26 -17.21 -2.95
CA GLY A 61 -0.43 -17.96 -4.15
C GLY A 61 -1.77 -18.06 -4.70
#